data_98afa77634fe9af9eafa569b5243b622
#
_entry.id   98afa77634fe9af9eafa569b5243b622
#
_cell.length_a   1.000
_cell.length_b   1.000
_cell.length_c   1.000
_cell.angle_alpha   90.00
_cell.angle_beta   90.00
_cell.angle_gamma   90.00
#
_symmetry.space_group_name_H-M   'P 1'
#
loop_
_entity.id
_entity.type
_entity.pdbx_description
1 polymer ?
#
loop_
_entity_poly.entity_id
_entity_poly.type
_entity_poly.pdbx_seq_one_letter_code
_entity_poly.pdbx_strand_id
1 'polypeptide(L)'
;MISKTMKTVLHALSYGNIEVDSSRKLADLKQLDATRIFLKKLDARAYNGDHEVPVRLYFPTEEAMEAGIAEGTTFPVLLFFHGGGWVTESVENYDRVCSRMAQSTAHIVVSVEYRLAPEHKFPIPLEDCYAAAKALYTNQLILHTDPKKITIIGDSAGGNLTAAVCLMARDRGEFTPRRQILIYPAVGNCYTEESPYRSVHENGSDYLLTAVKMEDYLNLYQRTEEDRKNPYFSPLQEKDLKDLPETLILTAEYDPLRDEGEVYGRKLEVAGNRVEVHRIRGAFHGFFALGIKFLHVQESFRFINGFLNDSYLRNNILASSETK
;
A
#
# COMPACT_ATOMS: atom_id res chain seq x y z
N MET A 1 -20.10 -1.58 -14.67
CA MET A 1 -21.17 -1.21 -13.70
C MET A 1 -21.35 -2.36 -12.72
N ILE A 2 -21.37 -2.07 -11.43
CA ILE A 2 -21.68 -3.06 -10.38
C ILE A 2 -23.13 -3.55 -10.58
N SER A 3 -23.35 -4.88 -10.53
CA SER A 3 -24.69 -5.46 -10.68
C SER A 3 -25.59 -5.05 -9.51
N LYS A 4 -26.92 -5.03 -9.73
CA LYS A 4 -27.89 -4.67 -8.68
C LYS A 4 -27.77 -5.58 -7.44
N THR A 5 -27.55 -6.87 -7.66
CA THR A 5 -27.31 -7.84 -6.57
C THR A 5 -26.04 -7.51 -5.79
N MET A 6 -24.94 -7.22 -6.47
CA MET A 6 -23.67 -6.84 -5.82
C MET A 6 -23.85 -5.55 -5.03
N LYS A 7 -24.55 -4.56 -5.56
CA LYS A 7 -24.83 -3.30 -4.83
C LYS A 7 -25.62 -3.56 -3.54
N THR A 8 -26.60 -4.46 -3.57
CA THR A 8 -27.37 -4.85 -2.36
C THR A 8 -26.48 -5.51 -1.31
N VAL A 9 -25.56 -6.40 -1.72
CA VAL A 9 -24.62 -7.06 -0.82
C VAL A 9 -23.64 -6.04 -0.21
N LEU A 10 -23.07 -5.17 -1.04
CA LEU A 10 -22.16 -4.12 -0.57
C LEU A 10 -22.86 -3.18 0.40
N HIS A 11 -24.10 -2.77 0.10
CA HIS A 11 -24.91 -1.95 0.98
C HIS A 11 -25.12 -2.63 2.35
N ALA A 12 -25.52 -3.91 2.37
CA ALA A 12 -25.66 -4.65 3.63
C ALA A 12 -24.38 -4.72 4.47
N LEU A 13 -23.22 -4.83 3.81
CA LEU A 13 -21.90 -4.84 4.46
C LEU A 13 -21.39 -3.44 4.87
N SER A 14 -22.01 -2.38 4.35
CA SER A 14 -21.63 -0.99 4.66
C SER A 14 -22.10 -0.55 6.05
N TYR A 15 -23.18 -1.15 6.56
CA TYR A 15 -23.75 -0.78 7.86
C TYR A 15 -23.12 -1.61 8.98
N GLY A 16 -22.50 -0.96 9.91
CA GLY A 16 -21.91 -1.49 11.14
C GLY A 16 -20.82 -0.56 11.65
N ASN A 17 -20.81 -0.33 12.95
CA ASN A 17 -19.70 0.36 13.62
C ASN A 17 -18.44 -0.51 13.54
N ILE A 18 -17.28 0.14 13.52
CA ILE A 18 -16.01 -0.57 13.62
C ILE A 18 -15.85 -1.02 15.07
N GLU A 19 -16.21 -2.28 15.32
CA GLU A 19 -15.78 -2.98 16.52
C GLU A 19 -14.44 -3.63 16.22
N VAL A 20 -13.37 -3.13 16.82
CA VAL A 20 -11.98 -3.55 16.52
C VAL A 20 -11.81 -5.05 16.62
N ASP A 21 -12.25 -5.67 17.72
CA ASP A 21 -12.11 -7.11 17.94
C ASP A 21 -12.93 -7.95 16.97
N SER A 22 -14.15 -7.54 16.65
CA SER A 22 -15.02 -8.22 15.69
C SER A 22 -14.46 -8.09 14.26
N SER A 23 -13.94 -6.92 13.91
CA SER A 23 -13.33 -6.68 12.61
C SER A 23 -12.04 -7.48 12.41
N ARG A 24 -11.19 -7.59 13.45
CA ARG A 24 -9.99 -8.42 13.45
C ARG A 24 -10.33 -9.91 13.35
N LYS A 25 -11.31 -10.40 14.11
CA LYS A 25 -11.78 -11.79 14.02
C LYS A 25 -12.34 -12.11 12.63
N LEU A 26 -13.05 -11.18 12.00
CA LEU A 26 -13.55 -11.36 10.63
C LEU A 26 -12.41 -11.42 9.61
N ALA A 27 -11.37 -10.59 9.79
CA ALA A 27 -10.16 -10.65 8.99
C ALA A 27 -9.46 -12.02 9.12
N ASP A 28 -9.35 -12.54 10.34
CA ASP A 28 -8.74 -13.83 10.62
C ASP A 28 -9.50 -15.02 10.01
N LEU A 29 -10.82 -14.92 9.86
CA LEU A 29 -11.61 -15.97 9.18
C LEU A 29 -11.22 -16.15 7.70
N LYS A 30 -10.63 -15.13 7.05
CA LYS A 30 -10.08 -15.25 5.69
C LYS A 30 -8.92 -16.26 5.61
N GLN A 31 -8.33 -16.60 6.75
CA GLN A 31 -7.20 -17.54 6.87
C GLN A 31 -7.58 -19.01 6.73
N LEU A 32 -8.84 -19.38 6.83
CA LEU A 32 -9.29 -20.78 6.85
C LEU A 32 -9.25 -21.51 5.49
N ASP A 33 -8.51 -20.99 4.52
CA ASP A 33 -8.43 -21.58 3.18
C ASP A 33 -7.30 -22.63 3.08
N ALA A 34 -7.68 -23.85 2.72
CA ALA A 34 -6.80 -25.01 2.58
C ALA A 34 -5.74 -24.93 1.45
N THR A 35 -5.77 -23.88 0.61
CA THR A 35 -4.80 -23.70 -0.50
C THR A 35 -3.46 -23.09 -0.10
N ARG A 36 -3.20 -22.94 1.22
CA ARG A 36 -1.96 -22.35 1.78
C ARG A 36 -0.69 -23.19 1.61
N ILE A 37 -0.79 -24.45 1.18
CA ILE A 37 0.23 -25.47 1.35
C ILE A 37 1.50 -25.24 0.50
N PHE A 38 1.50 -24.31 -0.46
CA PHE A 38 2.62 -24.14 -1.42
C PHE A 38 3.16 -22.72 -1.57
N LEU A 39 3.00 -21.88 -0.54
CA LEU A 39 3.56 -20.51 -0.61
C LEU A 39 5.05 -20.54 -0.24
N LYS A 40 5.90 -20.09 -1.17
CA LYS A 40 7.34 -19.89 -0.91
C LYS A 40 7.51 -18.61 -0.11
N LYS A 41 7.62 -18.74 1.20
CA LYS A 41 7.71 -17.61 2.12
C LYS A 41 8.77 -17.84 3.19
N LEU A 42 9.35 -16.74 3.67
CA LEU A 42 10.34 -16.70 4.74
C LEU A 42 10.03 -15.55 5.67
N ASP A 43 10.00 -15.80 6.97
CA ASP A 43 9.83 -14.75 7.98
C ASP A 43 11.20 -14.19 8.38
N ALA A 44 11.29 -12.86 8.49
CA ALA A 44 12.46 -12.13 8.92
C ALA A 44 12.04 -10.95 9.82
N ARG A 45 12.99 -10.12 10.26
CA ARG A 45 12.74 -9.02 11.19
C ARG A 45 13.52 -7.78 10.78
N ALA A 46 12.86 -6.62 10.83
CA ALA A 46 13.48 -5.32 10.90
C ALA A 46 13.40 -4.80 12.34
N TYR A 47 14.04 -3.68 12.64
CA TYR A 47 14.06 -3.11 13.98
C TYR A 47 13.74 -1.62 13.95
N ASN A 48 12.78 -1.20 14.81
CA ASN A 48 12.46 0.18 15.08
C ASN A 48 12.87 0.48 16.54
N GLY A 49 14.11 0.98 16.73
CA GLY A 49 14.75 1.00 18.03
C GLY A 49 14.88 -0.42 18.60
N ASP A 50 14.38 -0.65 19.81
CA ASP A 50 14.37 -1.96 20.47
C ASP A 50 13.17 -2.85 20.05
N HIS A 51 12.24 -2.32 19.24
CA HIS A 51 11.08 -3.06 18.78
C HIS A 51 11.39 -3.88 17.52
N GLU A 52 11.12 -5.18 17.59
CA GLU A 52 11.17 -6.05 16.42
C GLU A 52 9.93 -5.81 15.54
N VAL A 53 10.14 -5.46 14.28
CA VAL A 53 9.10 -5.34 13.25
C VAL A 53 9.15 -6.58 12.37
N PRO A 54 8.21 -7.53 12.50
CA PRO A 54 8.22 -8.73 11.68
C PRO A 54 7.98 -8.38 10.21
N VAL A 55 8.66 -9.07 9.33
CA VAL A 55 8.45 -8.97 7.88
C VAL A 55 8.36 -10.37 7.29
N ARG A 56 7.53 -10.53 6.26
CA ARG A 56 7.41 -11.79 5.53
C ARG A 56 7.78 -11.60 4.07
N LEU A 57 8.69 -12.43 3.57
CA LEU A 57 9.16 -12.46 2.21
C LEU A 57 8.38 -13.51 1.42
N TYR A 58 7.91 -13.12 0.23
CA TYR A 58 7.25 -14.02 -0.72
C TYR A 58 8.05 -14.04 -2.00
N PHE A 59 8.36 -15.24 -2.48
CA PHE A 59 9.23 -15.45 -3.64
C PHE A 59 8.41 -15.88 -4.84
N PRO A 60 8.68 -15.33 -6.04
CA PRO A 60 7.96 -15.71 -7.26
C PRO A 60 8.23 -17.15 -7.66
N THR A 61 9.47 -17.65 -7.46
CA THR A 61 9.93 -19.01 -7.76
C THR A 61 10.89 -19.53 -6.69
N GLU A 62 11.28 -20.79 -6.78
CA GLU A 62 12.24 -21.43 -5.87
C GLU A 62 13.66 -20.90 -6.12
N GLU A 63 14.00 -20.74 -7.39
CA GLU A 63 15.27 -20.16 -7.82
C GLU A 63 15.41 -18.71 -7.31
N ALA A 64 14.31 -17.94 -7.29
CA ALA A 64 14.30 -16.59 -6.72
C ALA A 64 14.50 -16.60 -5.20
N MET A 65 14.04 -17.63 -4.50
CA MET A 65 14.29 -17.79 -3.06
C MET A 65 15.76 -18.10 -2.79
N GLU A 66 16.33 -19.06 -3.48
CA GLU A 66 17.74 -19.44 -3.33
C GLU A 66 18.69 -18.28 -3.69
N ALA A 67 18.46 -17.64 -4.83
CA ALA A 67 19.30 -16.55 -5.32
C ALA A 67 19.11 -15.23 -4.55
N GLY A 68 17.92 -14.97 -4.01
CA GLY A 68 17.63 -13.74 -3.25
C GLY A 68 18.31 -13.73 -1.88
N ILE A 69 18.67 -14.89 -1.34
CA ILE A 69 19.39 -15.04 -0.07
C ILE A 69 20.90 -15.17 -0.32
N ALA A 70 21.30 -15.69 -1.48
CA ALA A 70 22.70 -15.85 -1.85
C ALA A 70 23.35 -14.51 -2.22
N GLU A 71 24.61 -14.32 -1.83
CA GLU A 71 25.39 -13.16 -2.23
C GLU A 71 25.58 -13.09 -3.77
N GLY A 72 25.49 -11.89 -4.31
CA GLY A 72 25.82 -11.59 -5.72
C GLY A 72 24.63 -11.57 -6.68
N THR A 73 23.42 -11.93 -6.27
CA THR A 73 22.23 -11.86 -7.12
C THR A 73 21.17 -10.98 -6.47
N THR A 74 20.72 -9.94 -7.19
CA THR A 74 19.68 -9.03 -6.69
C THR A 74 18.41 -9.17 -7.52
N PHE A 75 17.32 -9.60 -6.90
CA PHE A 75 15.99 -9.58 -7.49
C PHE A 75 15.32 -8.22 -7.27
N PRO A 76 14.40 -7.80 -8.15
CA PRO A 76 13.54 -6.66 -7.87
C PRO A 76 12.60 -6.95 -6.71
N VAL A 77 12.33 -5.93 -5.89
CA VAL A 77 11.59 -6.06 -4.65
C VAL A 77 10.40 -5.10 -4.62
N LEU A 78 9.26 -5.60 -4.16
CA LEU A 78 8.11 -4.80 -3.73
C LEU A 78 8.06 -4.82 -2.22
N LEU A 79 8.29 -3.66 -1.57
CA LEU A 79 8.03 -3.48 -0.14
C LEU A 79 6.56 -3.11 0.04
N PHE A 80 5.81 -4.00 0.65
CA PHE A 80 4.35 -3.92 0.73
C PHE A 80 3.86 -3.59 2.14
N PHE A 81 3.00 -2.57 2.23
CA PHE A 81 2.24 -2.22 3.43
C PHE A 81 0.77 -2.51 3.19
N HIS A 82 0.19 -3.36 4.04
CA HIS A 82 -1.20 -3.80 3.89
C HIS A 82 -2.21 -2.72 4.30
N GLY A 83 -3.44 -2.84 3.78
CA GLY A 83 -4.58 -2.03 4.18
C GLY A 83 -5.16 -2.42 5.54
N GLY A 84 -6.40 -1.98 5.81
CA GLY A 84 -7.12 -2.30 7.05
C GLY A 84 -7.30 -1.12 7.99
N GLY A 85 -7.25 0.12 7.48
CA GLY A 85 -7.52 1.34 8.25
C GLY A 85 -6.56 1.56 9.43
N TRP A 86 -5.32 1.06 9.36
CA TRP A 86 -4.30 1.06 10.43
C TRP A 86 -4.70 0.26 11.68
N VAL A 87 -5.84 -0.42 11.68
CA VAL A 87 -6.51 -1.03 12.85
C VAL A 87 -6.66 -2.53 12.71
N THR A 88 -6.87 -3.01 11.48
CA THR A 88 -7.15 -4.41 11.18
C THR A 88 -6.17 -4.97 10.17
N GLU A 89 -6.34 -6.26 9.85
CA GLU A 89 -5.51 -7.03 8.94
C GLU A 89 -4.11 -7.33 9.51
N SER A 90 -3.37 -8.15 8.79
CA SER A 90 -2.03 -8.62 9.17
C SER A 90 -1.31 -9.14 7.92
N VAL A 91 -0.01 -9.38 8.03
CA VAL A 91 0.76 -10.09 7.01
C VAL A 91 0.12 -11.45 6.70
N GLU A 92 -0.41 -12.14 7.71
CA GLU A 92 -1.07 -13.44 7.55
C GLU A 92 -2.36 -13.33 6.70
N ASN A 93 -3.19 -12.29 6.91
CA ASN A 93 -4.41 -12.06 6.13
C ASN A 93 -4.10 -11.76 4.66
N TYR A 94 -2.94 -11.16 4.39
CA TYR A 94 -2.48 -10.78 3.05
C TYR A 94 -1.58 -11.84 2.37
N ASP A 95 -1.35 -13.02 2.98
CA ASP A 95 -0.52 -14.09 2.41
C ASP A 95 -0.83 -14.37 0.94
N ARG A 96 -2.13 -14.47 0.58
CA ARG A 96 -2.56 -14.77 -0.79
C ARG A 96 -2.32 -13.60 -1.75
N VAL A 97 -2.54 -12.38 -1.29
CA VAL A 97 -2.32 -11.16 -2.09
C VAL A 97 -0.83 -11.03 -2.39
N CYS A 98 0.02 -11.11 -1.36
CA CYS A 98 1.47 -10.98 -1.49
C CYS A 98 2.09 -12.09 -2.34
N SER A 99 1.68 -13.34 -2.14
CA SER A 99 2.15 -14.46 -2.96
C SER A 99 1.76 -14.31 -4.44
N ARG A 100 0.52 -13.86 -4.71
CA ARG A 100 0.07 -13.56 -6.08
C ARG A 100 0.80 -12.36 -6.68
N MET A 101 1.04 -11.35 -5.89
CA MET A 101 1.82 -10.19 -6.30
C MET A 101 3.23 -10.62 -6.72
N ALA A 102 3.92 -11.41 -5.89
CA ALA A 102 5.24 -11.94 -6.23
C ALA A 102 5.24 -12.69 -7.56
N GLN A 103 4.30 -13.62 -7.77
CA GLN A 103 4.18 -14.40 -9.01
C GLN A 103 3.81 -13.54 -10.22
N SER A 104 2.86 -12.60 -10.06
CA SER A 104 2.34 -11.79 -11.17
C SER A 104 3.32 -10.72 -11.64
N THR A 105 4.21 -10.25 -10.77
CA THR A 105 5.19 -9.19 -11.07
C THR A 105 6.61 -9.71 -11.24
N ALA A 106 6.88 -10.98 -10.94
CA ALA A 106 8.23 -11.56 -10.85
C ALA A 106 9.17 -10.80 -9.90
N HIS A 107 8.61 -10.22 -8.81
CA HIS A 107 9.35 -9.53 -7.75
C HIS A 107 9.29 -10.34 -6.46
N ILE A 108 10.31 -10.21 -5.62
CA ILE A 108 10.19 -10.60 -4.21
C ILE A 108 9.30 -9.57 -3.52
N VAL A 109 8.26 -10.03 -2.80
CA VAL A 109 7.42 -9.15 -2.00
C VAL A 109 7.84 -9.24 -0.55
N VAL A 110 8.14 -8.11 0.07
CA VAL A 110 8.43 -7.99 1.51
C VAL A 110 7.24 -7.30 2.16
N SER A 111 6.42 -8.04 2.88
CA SER A 111 5.25 -7.52 3.60
C SER A 111 5.60 -7.23 5.05
N VAL A 112 5.16 -6.07 5.55
CA VAL A 112 5.52 -5.56 6.88
C VAL A 112 4.37 -5.74 7.85
N GLU A 113 4.60 -6.38 8.99
CA GLU A 113 3.69 -6.50 10.12
C GLU A 113 3.88 -5.29 11.05
N TYR A 114 3.36 -4.14 10.65
CA TYR A 114 3.43 -2.92 11.44
C TYR A 114 2.42 -2.96 12.60
N ARG A 115 2.74 -2.34 13.74
CA ARG A 115 1.84 -2.25 14.89
C ARG A 115 0.57 -1.48 14.55
N LEU A 116 -0.56 -1.96 15.07
CA LEU A 116 -1.89 -1.44 14.74
C LEU A 116 -2.42 -0.49 15.82
N ALA A 117 -3.24 0.46 15.39
CA ALA A 117 -4.11 1.25 16.25
C ALA A 117 -5.32 0.38 16.70
N PRO A 118 -5.99 0.71 17.81
CA PRO A 118 -5.76 1.86 18.70
C PRO A 118 -4.63 1.66 19.71
N GLU A 119 -4.05 0.45 19.83
CA GLU A 119 -2.99 0.13 20.80
C GLU A 119 -1.72 0.95 20.49
N HIS A 120 -1.43 1.11 19.21
CA HIS A 120 -0.29 1.86 18.70
C HIS A 120 -0.75 2.92 17.70
N LYS A 121 -1.03 4.10 18.20
CA LYS A 121 -1.50 5.24 17.40
C LYS A 121 -0.37 5.88 16.59
N PHE A 122 -0.73 6.74 15.63
CA PHE A 122 0.22 7.59 14.90
C PHE A 122 1.25 8.23 15.86
N PRO A 123 2.55 8.28 15.51
CA PRO A 123 3.14 7.79 14.25
C PRO A 123 3.69 6.35 14.33
N ILE A 124 3.36 5.53 15.35
CA ILE A 124 4.02 4.24 15.60
C ILE A 124 3.92 3.28 14.39
N PRO A 125 2.75 3.05 13.76
CA PRO A 125 2.65 2.19 12.57
C PRO A 125 3.53 2.70 11.41
N LEU A 126 3.59 4.01 11.24
CA LEU A 126 4.39 4.65 10.19
C LEU A 126 5.90 4.49 10.45
N GLU A 127 6.35 4.67 11.70
CA GLU A 127 7.76 4.50 12.07
C GLU A 127 8.20 3.03 11.92
N ASP A 128 7.33 2.05 12.16
CA ASP A 128 7.62 0.63 11.88
C ASP A 128 7.82 0.38 10.38
N CYS A 129 6.92 0.93 9.54
CA CYS A 129 7.05 0.86 8.09
C CYS A 129 8.33 1.56 7.58
N TYR A 130 8.65 2.72 8.14
CA TYR A 130 9.88 3.45 7.82
C TYR A 130 11.13 2.66 8.20
N ALA A 131 11.16 2.06 9.38
CA ALA A 131 12.28 1.24 9.86
C ALA A 131 12.48 0.00 8.98
N ALA A 132 11.41 -0.69 8.59
CA ALA A 132 11.47 -1.81 7.66
C ALA A 132 11.98 -1.39 6.28
N ALA A 133 11.51 -0.23 5.77
CA ALA A 133 12.01 0.34 4.52
C ALA A 133 13.51 0.65 4.63
N LYS A 134 13.94 1.37 5.65
CA LYS A 134 15.35 1.70 5.88
C LYS A 134 16.22 0.44 5.94
N ALA A 135 15.81 -0.58 6.69
CA ALA A 135 16.53 -1.84 6.80
C ALA A 135 16.69 -2.54 5.44
N LEU A 136 15.65 -2.52 4.60
CA LEU A 136 15.70 -3.08 3.25
C LEU A 136 16.64 -2.29 2.33
N TYR A 137 16.55 -0.96 2.31
CA TYR A 137 17.38 -0.08 1.48
C TYR A 137 18.86 -0.07 1.89
N THR A 138 19.16 -0.38 3.15
CA THR A 138 20.54 -0.41 3.69
C THR A 138 21.09 -1.84 3.87
N ASN A 139 20.43 -2.85 3.26
CA ASN A 139 20.83 -4.26 3.32
C ASN A 139 21.00 -4.82 4.75
N GLN A 140 20.13 -4.42 5.66
CA GLN A 140 20.09 -4.91 7.06
C GLN A 140 19.11 -6.08 7.25
N LEU A 141 18.40 -6.51 6.18
CA LEU A 141 17.60 -7.72 6.16
C LEU A 141 18.42 -8.88 5.57
N ILE A 142 17.89 -10.10 5.74
CA ILE A 142 18.51 -11.32 5.15
C ILE A 142 18.56 -11.29 3.61
N LEU A 143 17.80 -10.42 2.98
CA LEU A 143 17.68 -10.29 1.54
C LEU A 143 18.73 -9.30 1.01
N HIS A 144 19.58 -9.74 0.08
CA HIS A 144 20.48 -8.85 -0.65
C HIS A 144 19.71 -8.08 -1.72
N THR A 145 19.70 -6.75 -1.62
CA THR A 145 18.90 -5.87 -2.48
C THR A 145 19.76 -4.84 -3.21
N ASP A 146 19.31 -4.48 -4.41
CA ASP A 146 19.73 -3.25 -5.08
C ASP A 146 18.69 -2.16 -4.78
N PRO A 147 19.04 -1.08 -4.07
CA PRO A 147 18.11 0.00 -3.76
C PRO A 147 17.40 0.57 -5.00
N LYS A 148 18.02 0.49 -6.18
CA LYS A 148 17.41 0.93 -7.44
C LYS A 148 16.27 0.03 -7.93
N LYS A 149 16.19 -1.20 -7.44
CA LYS A 149 15.20 -2.21 -7.81
C LYS A 149 14.10 -2.37 -6.76
N ILE A 150 14.07 -1.52 -5.74
CA ILE A 150 13.02 -1.52 -4.71
C ILE A 150 11.91 -0.54 -5.11
N THR A 151 10.67 -1.01 -5.05
CA THR A 151 9.45 -0.21 -5.18
C THR A 151 8.62 -0.36 -3.91
N ILE A 152 8.19 0.75 -3.32
CA ILE A 152 7.28 0.70 -2.16
C ILE A 152 5.85 0.70 -2.68
N ILE A 153 5.01 -0.18 -2.15
CA ILE A 153 3.64 -0.37 -2.60
C ILE A 153 2.72 -0.61 -1.38
N GLY A 154 1.50 -0.10 -1.43
CA GLY A 154 0.51 -0.37 -0.40
C GLY A 154 -0.90 -0.07 -0.87
N ASP A 155 -1.87 -0.64 -0.17
CA ASP A 155 -3.29 -0.45 -0.46
C ASP A 155 -4.02 0.23 0.72
N SER A 156 -4.95 1.14 0.43
CA SER A 156 -5.77 1.84 1.44
C SER A 156 -4.89 2.57 2.49
N ALA A 157 -5.00 2.21 3.77
CA ALA A 157 -4.12 2.67 4.84
C ALA A 157 -2.64 2.37 4.55
N GLY A 158 -2.33 1.21 3.93
CA GLY A 158 -0.98 0.89 3.45
C GLY A 158 -0.51 1.80 2.32
N GLY A 159 -1.43 2.27 1.47
CA GLY A 159 -1.16 3.30 0.47
C GLY A 159 -0.82 4.66 1.11
N ASN A 160 -1.50 5.02 2.21
CA ASN A 160 -1.13 6.16 3.04
C ASN A 160 0.28 6.01 3.60
N LEU A 161 0.55 4.87 4.26
CA LEU A 161 1.88 4.58 4.83
C LEU A 161 2.98 4.62 3.77
N THR A 162 2.70 4.14 2.55
CA THR A 162 3.63 4.21 1.41
C THR A 162 3.96 5.66 1.05
N ALA A 163 2.96 6.52 0.89
CA ALA A 163 3.16 7.94 0.59
C ALA A 163 3.91 8.65 1.72
N ALA A 164 3.53 8.39 2.98
CA ALA A 164 4.15 8.99 4.15
C ALA A 164 5.61 8.54 4.33
N VAL A 165 5.93 7.25 4.13
CA VAL A 165 7.32 6.75 4.17
C VAL A 165 8.18 7.41 3.10
N CYS A 166 7.64 7.65 1.90
CA CYS A 166 8.37 8.34 0.84
C CYS A 166 8.63 9.82 1.18
N LEU A 167 7.66 10.51 1.79
CA LEU A 167 7.86 11.87 2.33
C LEU A 167 8.95 11.87 3.41
N MET A 168 8.86 10.97 4.40
CA MET A 168 9.85 10.86 5.47
C MET A 168 11.24 10.53 4.94
N ALA A 169 11.35 9.66 3.94
CA ALA A 169 12.63 9.29 3.34
C ALA A 169 13.31 10.50 2.68
N ARG A 170 12.54 11.32 1.95
CA ARG A 170 13.02 12.58 1.37
C ARG A 170 13.51 13.53 2.48
N ASP A 171 12.71 13.72 3.51
CA ASP A 171 12.97 14.72 4.56
C ASP A 171 14.11 14.31 5.49
N ARG A 172 14.25 13.01 5.77
CA ARG A 172 15.32 12.46 6.62
C ARG A 172 16.62 12.19 5.85
N GLY A 173 16.55 11.97 4.53
CA GLY A 173 17.71 11.72 3.67
C GLY A 173 18.48 10.43 3.95
N GLU A 174 17.85 9.44 4.61
CA GLU A 174 18.52 8.19 5.01
C GLU A 174 18.51 7.13 3.90
N PHE A 175 17.53 7.17 3.00
CA PHE A 175 17.44 6.37 1.79
C PHE A 175 16.56 7.08 0.75
N THR A 176 16.63 6.68 -0.51
CA THR A 176 15.91 7.35 -1.60
C THR A 176 15.08 6.36 -2.38
N PRO A 177 13.76 6.25 -2.12
CA PRO A 177 12.84 5.48 -2.94
C PRO A 177 12.77 6.06 -4.36
N ARG A 178 12.82 5.20 -5.38
CA ARG A 178 12.68 5.62 -6.76
C ARG A 178 11.26 5.52 -7.28
N ARG A 179 10.48 4.58 -6.74
CA ARG A 179 9.13 4.29 -7.18
C ARG A 179 8.22 3.99 -6.01
N GLN A 180 6.97 4.45 -6.15
CA GLN A 180 5.88 4.08 -5.24
C GLN A 180 4.61 3.72 -6.02
N ILE A 181 3.83 2.80 -5.48
CA ILE A 181 2.54 2.38 -6.02
C ILE A 181 1.49 2.50 -4.93
N LEU A 182 0.50 3.33 -5.16
CA LEU A 182 -0.57 3.63 -4.22
C LEU A 182 -1.88 3.05 -4.75
N ILE A 183 -2.44 2.06 -4.07
CA ILE A 183 -3.69 1.42 -4.46
C ILE A 183 -4.81 1.97 -3.59
N TYR A 184 -5.76 2.68 -4.18
CA TYR A 184 -6.85 3.41 -3.51
C TYR A 184 -6.44 4.04 -2.16
N PRO A 185 -5.38 4.88 -2.14
CA PRO A 185 -4.75 5.33 -0.90
C PRO A 185 -5.64 6.28 -0.09
N ALA A 186 -5.59 6.18 1.24
CA ALA A 186 -6.18 7.14 2.15
C ALA A 186 -5.19 8.29 2.42
N VAL A 187 -5.25 9.36 1.64
CA VAL A 187 -4.28 10.48 1.71
C VAL A 187 -4.88 11.78 2.26
N GLY A 188 -6.21 11.82 2.45
CA GLY A 188 -6.95 12.94 3.01
C GLY A 188 -7.10 12.88 4.53
N ASN A 189 -7.90 13.81 5.08
CA ASN A 189 -8.10 13.96 6.52
C ASN A 189 -9.54 14.31 6.94
N CYS A 190 -10.49 14.34 6.01
CA CYS A 190 -11.87 14.72 6.28
C CYS A 190 -12.85 13.94 5.40
N TYR A 191 -13.76 13.19 6.03
CA TYR A 191 -14.78 12.38 5.36
C TYR A 191 -16.20 12.72 5.88
N THR A 192 -16.38 13.92 6.41
CA THR A 192 -17.67 14.48 6.81
C THR A 192 -18.37 15.20 5.66
N GLU A 193 -19.51 15.79 5.93
CA GLU A 193 -20.21 16.67 4.97
C GLU A 193 -19.39 17.88 4.52
N GLU A 194 -18.35 18.24 5.28
CA GLU A 194 -17.41 19.34 4.93
C GLU A 194 -16.33 18.92 3.94
N SER A 195 -16.24 17.64 3.59
CA SER A 195 -15.22 17.14 2.66
C SER A 195 -15.34 17.85 1.30
N PRO A 196 -14.20 18.33 0.74
CA PRO A 196 -14.21 18.95 -0.60
C PRO A 196 -14.31 17.92 -1.73
N TYR A 197 -14.29 16.63 -1.41
CA TYR A 197 -14.24 15.55 -2.40
C TYR A 197 -15.62 15.00 -2.70
N ARG A 198 -16.02 15.09 -3.96
CA ARG A 198 -17.31 14.62 -4.44
C ARG A 198 -17.51 13.11 -4.18
N SER A 199 -16.43 12.32 -4.30
CA SER A 199 -16.47 10.89 -4.05
C SER A 199 -16.88 10.53 -2.62
N VAL A 200 -16.57 11.34 -1.62
CA VAL A 200 -17.02 11.15 -0.24
C VAL A 200 -18.55 11.19 -0.16
N HIS A 201 -19.16 12.16 -0.83
CA HIS A 201 -20.62 12.34 -0.84
C HIS A 201 -21.34 11.30 -1.73
N GLU A 202 -20.75 10.93 -2.87
CA GLU A 202 -21.35 9.99 -3.83
C GLU A 202 -21.22 8.53 -3.40
N ASN A 203 -20.08 8.16 -2.80
CA ASN A 203 -19.72 6.78 -2.53
C ASN A 203 -19.56 6.47 -1.03
N GLY A 204 -19.76 7.44 -0.15
CA GLY A 204 -19.52 7.31 1.29
C GLY A 204 -20.59 6.55 2.08
N SER A 205 -21.60 5.94 1.41
CA SER A 205 -22.69 5.25 2.11
C SER A 205 -22.86 3.78 1.75
N ASP A 206 -22.63 3.37 0.48
CA ASP A 206 -23.22 2.13 -0.05
C ASP A 206 -22.19 1.10 -0.57
N TYR A 207 -20.90 1.38 -0.51
CA TYR A 207 -19.88 0.60 -1.23
C TYR A 207 -18.80 0.01 -0.30
N LEU A 208 -19.19 -0.69 0.76
CA LEU A 208 -18.35 -1.39 1.74
C LEU A 208 -17.61 -0.42 2.68
N LEU A 209 -16.72 0.45 2.16
CA LEU A 209 -16.11 1.54 2.90
C LEU A 209 -17.04 2.74 2.87
N THR A 210 -17.39 3.25 4.06
CA THR A 210 -18.22 4.44 4.18
C THR A 210 -17.42 5.62 4.73
N ALA A 211 -17.91 6.83 4.52
CA ALA A 211 -17.35 8.05 5.09
C ALA A 211 -17.31 7.98 6.63
N VAL A 212 -18.34 7.43 7.25
CA VAL A 212 -18.42 7.20 8.72
C VAL A 212 -17.29 6.26 9.16
N LYS A 213 -17.12 5.12 8.48
CA LYS A 213 -16.02 4.19 8.79
C LYS A 213 -14.64 4.83 8.64
N MET A 214 -14.46 5.71 7.65
CA MET A 214 -13.20 6.44 7.49
C MET A 214 -12.95 7.38 8.67
N GLU A 215 -13.97 8.13 9.14
CA GLU A 215 -13.83 8.97 10.33
C GLU A 215 -13.50 8.13 11.58
N ASP A 216 -14.14 6.96 11.74
CA ASP A 216 -13.83 6.03 12.84
C ASP A 216 -12.37 5.56 12.79
N TYR A 217 -11.87 5.18 11.62
CA TYR A 217 -10.47 4.79 11.44
C TYR A 217 -9.50 5.92 11.77
N LEU A 218 -9.78 7.14 11.31
CA LEU A 218 -8.96 8.31 11.66
C LEU A 218 -8.94 8.57 13.17
N ASN A 219 -10.12 8.46 13.83
CA ASN A 219 -10.24 8.63 15.28
C ASN A 219 -9.47 7.56 16.07
N LEU A 220 -9.44 6.32 15.59
CA LEU A 220 -8.67 5.24 16.20
C LEU A 220 -7.15 5.44 15.98
N TYR A 221 -6.74 5.91 14.79
CA TYR A 221 -5.34 6.07 14.42
C TYR A 221 -4.68 7.31 15.02
N GLN A 222 -5.39 8.46 15.09
CA GLN A 222 -4.86 9.71 15.65
C GLN A 222 -4.69 9.64 17.17
N ARG A 223 -3.71 10.36 17.70
CA ARG A 223 -3.60 10.67 19.14
C ARG A 223 -4.48 11.88 19.50
N THR A 224 -4.42 12.89 18.64
CA THR A 224 -5.18 14.13 18.73
C THR A 224 -5.66 14.55 17.34
N GLU A 225 -6.67 15.41 17.27
CA GLU A 225 -7.15 15.95 15.99
C GLU A 225 -6.09 16.73 15.21
N GLU A 226 -5.10 17.29 15.90
CA GLU A 226 -4.00 18.01 15.27
C GLU A 226 -3.12 17.09 14.40
N ASP A 227 -3.05 15.79 14.74
CA ASP A 227 -2.32 14.81 13.92
C ASP A 227 -2.84 14.78 12.47
N ARG A 228 -4.15 15.04 12.24
CA ARG A 228 -4.76 15.09 10.90
C ARG A 228 -4.19 16.16 9.99
N LYS A 229 -3.53 17.20 10.54
CA LYS A 229 -2.87 18.27 9.79
C LYS A 229 -1.41 17.94 9.47
N ASN A 230 -0.87 16.89 10.08
CA ASN A 230 0.49 16.44 9.83
C ASN A 230 0.59 15.78 8.45
N PRO A 231 1.54 16.19 7.58
CA PRO A 231 1.72 15.58 6.26
C PRO A 231 2.04 14.09 6.28
N TYR A 232 2.62 13.59 7.35
CA TYR A 232 2.90 12.16 7.50
C TYR A 232 1.67 11.35 7.93
N PHE A 233 0.66 12.01 8.49
CA PHE A 233 -0.66 11.42 8.72
C PHE A 233 -1.54 11.52 7.47
N SER A 234 -1.56 12.70 6.86
CA SER A 234 -2.37 13.02 5.69
C SER A 234 -1.49 13.60 4.58
N PRO A 235 -0.91 12.78 3.70
CA PRO A 235 0.04 13.22 2.67
C PRO A 235 -0.46 14.35 1.77
N LEU A 236 -1.76 14.48 1.63
CA LEU A 236 -2.39 15.56 0.87
C LEU A 236 -2.21 16.96 1.51
N GLN A 237 -1.85 17.03 2.79
CA GLN A 237 -1.54 18.27 3.52
C GLN A 237 -0.13 18.79 3.23
N GLU A 238 0.76 17.97 2.63
CA GLU A 238 2.10 18.42 2.25
C GLU A 238 2.01 19.54 1.19
N LYS A 239 2.78 20.60 1.43
CA LYS A 239 2.83 21.78 0.55
C LYS A 239 3.94 21.66 -0.49
N ASP A 240 5.06 21.05 -0.14
CA ASP A 240 6.17 20.78 -1.03
C ASP A 240 6.26 19.29 -1.38
N LEU A 241 5.74 18.93 -2.54
CA LEU A 241 5.74 17.57 -3.06
C LEU A 241 6.85 17.32 -4.09
N LYS A 242 7.89 18.18 -4.15
CA LYS A 242 9.04 17.96 -5.04
C LYS A 242 9.88 16.77 -4.59
N ASP A 243 10.67 16.27 -5.53
CA ASP A 243 11.68 15.23 -5.31
C ASP A 243 11.13 13.94 -4.66
N LEU A 244 9.88 13.61 -4.98
CA LEU A 244 9.24 12.36 -4.59
C LEU A 244 9.37 11.30 -5.70
N PRO A 245 9.21 10.00 -5.35
CA PRO A 245 9.36 8.91 -6.29
C PRO A 245 8.44 8.99 -7.51
N GLU A 246 8.84 8.34 -8.62
CA GLU A 246 7.88 8.00 -9.68
C GLU A 246 6.68 7.28 -9.06
N THR A 247 5.47 7.70 -9.39
CA THR A 247 4.25 7.29 -8.68
C THR A 247 3.22 6.70 -9.62
N LEU A 248 2.73 5.50 -9.31
CA LEU A 248 1.51 4.93 -9.86
C LEU A 248 0.41 5.02 -8.81
N ILE A 249 -0.74 5.60 -9.18
CA ILE A 249 -1.93 5.61 -8.33
C ILE A 249 -3.06 4.86 -9.05
N LEU A 250 -3.60 3.86 -8.36
CA LEU A 250 -4.81 3.16 -8.79
C LEU A 250 -5.97 3.55 -7.86
N THR A 251 -7.05 4.10 -8.41
CA THR A 251 -8.25 4.44 -7.65
C THR A 251 -9.42 3.53 -8.02
N ALA A 252 -10.39 3.33 -7.13
CA ALA A 252 -11.60 2.59 -7.42
C ALA A 252 -12.74 3.56 -7.77
N GLU A 253 -13.61 3.19 -8.75
CA GLU A 253 -14.69 4.07 -9.19
C GLU A 253 -15.69 4.36 -8.08
N TYR A 254 -16.08 3.32 -7.32
CA TYR A 254 -17.06 3.39 -6.25
C TYR A 254 -16.36 3.39 -4.87
N ASP A 255 -15.63 4.47 -4.59
CA ASP A 255 -14.79 4.59 -3.41
C ASP A 255 -14.84 6.04 -2.89
N PRO A 256 -15.10 6.28 -1.61
CA PRO A 256 -15.00 7.63 -1.04
C PRO A 256 -13.59 8.23 -1.18
N LEU A 257 -12.52 7.41 -1.23
CA LEU A 257 -11.12 7.86 -1.35
C LEU A 257 -10.70 8.17 -2.79
N ARG A 258 -11.58 7.95 -3.78
CA ARG A 258 -11.27 8.12 -5.20
C ARG A 258 -10.67 9.49 -5.53
N ASP A 259 -11.39 10.55 -5.17
CA ASP A 259 -11.04 11.90 -5.62
C ASP A 259 -9.80 12.43 -4.91
N GLU A 260 -9.60 12.12 -3.64
CA GLU A 260 -8.39 12.52 -2.89
C GLU A 260 -7.13 11.87 -3.46
N GLY A 261 -7.19 10.57 -3.82
CA GLY A 261 -6.10 9.87 -4.49
C GLY A 261 -5.74 10.51 -5.84
N GLU A 262 -6.75 10.87 -6.64
CA GLU A 262 -6.54 11.54 -7.94
C GLU A 262 -6.04 12.98 -7.77
N VAL A 263 -6.49 13.70 -6.73
CA VAL A 263 -5.97 15.04 -6.39
C VAL A 263 -4.52 14.94 -5.95
N TYR A 264 -4.16 13.94 -5.16
CA TYR A 264 -2.78 13.73 -4.74
C TYR A 264 -1.86 13.49 -5.94
N GLY A 265 -2.29 12.65 -6.89
CA GLY A 265 -1.57 12.44 -8.15
C GLY A 265 -1.34 13.72 -8.94
N ARG A 266 -2.38 14.55 -9.11
CA ARG A 266 -2.25 15.85 -9.78
C ARG A 266 -1.29 16.81 -9.05
N LYS A 267 -1.32 16.84 -7.72
CA LYS A 267 -0.37 17.67 -6.94
C LYS A 267 1.07 17.20 -7.11
N LEU A 268 1.31 15.88 -7.11
CA LEU A 268 2.63 15.31 -7.37
C LEU A 268 3.14 15.69 -8.78
N GLU A 269 2.28 15.59 -9.80
CA GLU A 269 2.61 15.94 -11.18
C GLU A 269 2.93 17.43 -11.32
N VAL A 270 2.13 18.32 -10.73
CA VAL A 270 2.36 19.77 -10.71
C VAL A 270 3.68 20.12 -9.99
N ALA A 271 4.08 19.35 -8.99
CA ALA A 271 5.36 19.50 -8.30
C ALA A 271 6.57 19.00 -9.12
N GLY A 272 6.34 18.42 -10.31
CA GLY A 272 7.38 17.98 -11.24
C GLY A 272 7.73 16.50 -11.15
N ASN A 273 7.02 15.71 -10.36
CA ASN A 273 7.24 14.28 -10.31
C ASN A 273 6.56 13.56 -11.48
N ARG A 274 7.07 12.40 -11.83
CA ARG A 274 6.42 11.52 -12.80
C ARG A 274 5.28 10.74 -12.13
N VAL A 275 4.07 10.84 -12.69
CA VAL A 275 2.86 10.24 -12.11
C VAL A 275 2.01 9.58 -13.17
N GLU A 276 1.50 8.40 -12.85
CA GLU A 276 0.45 7.72 -13.61
C GLU A 276 -0.76 7.51 -12.68
N VAL A 277 -1.95 7.91 -13.12
CA VAL A 277 -3.19 7.73 -12.35
C VAL A 277 -4.19 6.96 -13.20
N HIS A 278 -4.68 5.84 -12.67
CA HIS A 278 -5.68 5.01 -13.34
C HIS A 278 -6.85 4.71 -12.41
N ARG A 279 -8.05 5.05 -12.86
CA ARG A 279 -9.30 4.69 -12.20
C ARG A 279 -9.76 3.32 -12.69
N ILE A 280 -9.87 2.36 -11.78
CA ILE A 280 -10.40 1.02 -12.05
C ILE A 280 -11.92 1.11 -12.07
N ARG A 281 -12.49 1.01 -13.27
CA ARG A 281 -13.93 1.17 -13.49
C ARG A 281 -14.70 -0.03 -12.95
N GLY A 282 -15.81 0.23 -12.27
CA GLY A 282 -16.64 -0.80 -11.65
C GLY A 282 -16.08 -1.35 -10.34
N ALA A 283 -14.89 -0.92 -9.91
CA ALA A 283 -14.28 -1.34 -8.65
C ALA A 283 -14.83 -0.54 -7.47
N PHE A 284 -14.81 -1.16 -6.29
CA PHE A 284 -15.10 -0.55 -5.00
C PHE A 284 -13.88 -0.68 -4.09
N HIS A 285 -13.86 0.06 -2.98
CA HIS A 285 -12.73 0.02 -2.03
C HIS A 285 -12.44 -1.39 -1.53
N GLY A 286 -11.15 -1.74 -1.41
CA GLY A 286 -10.72 -3.07 -0.94
C GLY A 286 -10.76 -4.18 -2.00
N PHE A 287 -11.10 -3.87 -3.25
CA PHE A 287 -11.20 -4.88 -4.32
C PHE A 287 -9.89 -5.67 -4.55
N PHE A 288 -8.73 -5.04 -4.29
CA PHE A 288 -7.43 -5.66 -4.53
C PHE A 288 -7.20 -6.91 -3.67
N ALA A 289 -7.77 -6.94 -2.46
CA ALA A 289 -7.73 -8.09 -1.56
C ALA A 289 -8.65 -9.26 -1.96
N LEU A 290 -9.55 -9.09 -2.95
CA LEU A 290 -10.49 -10.12 -3.38
C LEU A 290 -9.87 -11.26 -4.20
N GLY A 291 -8.65 -11.07 -4.67
CA GLY A 291 -7.89 -12.11 -5.37
C GLY A 291 -7.96 -12.05 -6.90
N ILE A 292 -7.01 -12.73 -7.53
CA ILE A 292 -6.67 -12.61 -8.97
C ILE A 292 -7.79 -13.00 -9.94
N LYS A 293 -8.80 -13.73 -9.50
CA LYS A 293 -9.95 -14.10 -10.35
C LYS A 293 -10.86 -12.91 -10.68
N PHE A 294 -10.77 -11.83 -9.90
CA PHE A 294 -11.53 -10.62 -10.16
C PHE A 294 -10.88 -9.79 -11.27
N LEU A 295 -11.66 -9.39 -12.26
CA LEU A 295 -11.18 -8.61 -13.41
C LEU A 295 -10.47 -7.32 -12.99
N HIS A 296 -10.97 -6.64 -11.96
CA HIS A 296 -10.38 -5.41 -11.44
C HIS A 296 -8.97 -5.64 -10.88
N VAL A 297 -8.72 -6.79 -10.24
CA VAL A 297 -7.39 -7.17 -9.74
C VAL A 297 -6.45 -7.47 -10.91
N GLN A 298 -6.92 -8.18 -11.95
CA GLN A 298 -6.13 -8.44 -13.15
C GLN A 298 -5.78 -7.14 -13.89
N GLU A 299 -6.72 -6.21 -14.00
CA GLU A 299 -6.52 -4.90 -14.59
C GLU A 299 -5.46 -4.10 -13.79
N SER A 300 -5.52 -4.14 -12.45
CA SER A 300 -4.53 -3.51 -11.59
C SER A 300 -3.13 -4.08 -11.82
N PHE A 301 -2.98 -5.40 -11.90
CA PHE A 301 -1.67 -6.01 -12.22
C PHE A 301 -1.18 -5.65 -13.61
N ARG A 302 -2.05 -5.42 -14.59
CA ARG A 302 -1.64 -4.92 -15.91
C ARG A 302 -0.99 -3.54 -15.80
N PHE A 303 -1.59 -2.60 -15.04
CA PHE A 303 -1.01 -1.28 -14.81
C PHE A 303 0.28 -1.35 -13.97
N ILE A 304 0.28 -2.15 -12.90
CA ILE A 304 1.46 -2.36 -12.04
C ILE A 304 2.63 -2.88 -12.89
N ASN A 305 2.42 -3.94 -13.68
CA ASN A 305 3.46 -4.50 -14.52
C ASN A 305 3.93 -3.53 -15.62
N GLY A 306 3.00 -2.76 -16.22
CA GLY A 306 3.35 -1.70 -17.18
C GLY A 306 4.29 -0.67 -16.55
N PHE A 307 3.92 -0.16 -15.39
CA PHE A 307 4.72 0.83 -14.64
C PHE A 307 6.10 0.28 -14.23
N LEU A 308 6.17 -0.94 -13.71
CA LEU A 308 7.42 -1.57 -13.30
C LEU A 308 8.36 -1.83 -14.50
N ASN A 309 7.83 -2.28 -15.63
CA ASN A 309 8.60 -2.60 -16.84
C ASN A 309 9.07 -1.35 -17.58
N ASP A 310 8.23 -0.30 -17.67
CA ASP A 310 8.58 0.94 -18.37
C ASP A 310 9.76 1.65 -17.69
N SER A 311 9.79 1.64 -16.36
CA SER A 311 10.93 2.14 -15.57
C SER A 311 12.20 1.32 -15.77
N TYR A 312 12.08 0.00 -15.94
CA TYR A 312 13.22 -0.88 -16.22
C TYR A 312 13.85 -0.60 -17.60
N LEU A 313 13.04 -0.44 -18.63
CA LEU A 313 13.49 -0.15 -19.98
C LEU A 313 14.22 1.21 -20.07
N ARG A 314 13.70 2.24 -19.40
CA ARG A 314 14.34 3.58 -19.39
C ARG A 314 15.65 3.60 -18.62
N ASN A 315 15.77 2.90 -17.50
CA ASN A 315 17.03 2.82 -16.75
C ASN A 315 18.13 2.14 -17.58
N ASN A 316 17.79 1.15 -18.41
CA ASN A 316 18.74 0.49 -19.29
C ASN A 316 19.14 1.37 -20.49
N ILE A 317 18.25 2.20 -21.02
CA ILE A 317 18.56 3.17 -22.09
C ILE A 317 19.48 4.27 -21.58
N LEU A 318 19.24 4.81 -20.37
CA LEU A 318 20.11 5.84 -19.76
C LEU A 318 21.49 5.29 -19.41
N ALA A 319 21.57 4.07 -18.83
CA ALA A 319 22.85 3.43 -18.53
C ALA A 319 23.68 3.13 -19.79
N SER A 320 23.04 2.82 -20.92
CA SER A 320 23.71 2.62 -22.20
C SER A 320 24.14 3.92 -22.90
N SER A 321 23.57 5.07 -22.51
CA SER A 321 23.96 6.39 -23.02
C SER A 321 25.11 7.04 -22.24
N GLU A 322 25.32 6.65 -20.99
CA GLU A 322 26.45 7.12 -20.16
C GLU A 322 27.76 6.35 -20.40
N THR A 323 27.70 5.25 -21.16
CA THR A 323 28.86 4.41 -21.52
C THR A 323 29.38 4.65 -22.95
N LYS A 324 28.91 5.70 -23.60
CA LYS A 324 29.42 6.20 -24.90
C LYS A 324 29.97 7.62 -24.73
#